data_ab5c0a5d5422437008213a7658c0b834
#
_entry.id   ab5c0a5d5422437008213a7658c0b834
#
_cell.length_a   1.000
_cell.length_b   1.000
_cell.length_c   1.000
_cell.angle_alpha   90.00
_cell.angle_beta   90.00
_cell.angle_gamma   90.00
#
_symmetry.space_group_name_H-M   'P 1'
#
loop_
_entity.id
_entity.type
_entity.pdbx_description
1 polymer ?
#
loop_
_entity_poly.entity_id
_entity_poly.type
_entity_poly.pdbx_seq_one_letter_code
_entity_poly.pdbx_strand_id
1 'polypeptide(L)'
;MIVGDSRHMGELADGSVHLVVTSPPYPMVAIWDDFFAESKASTYDEMHDYLSGVWREVIRALVPGGIACINIGDATRSRDGVFHLYPNHSRVIEDFGRLGLQSLPYVLWKKPTTKPQYKGKGAFLGSGFLPPNAYVTLDMEFILIFRKGGLRSFAPKDPDRYKSRFTKKERDQWFSQLWSITGVRQNIEGLDRRIAAFPEEIPRRLIRMFSIVGDLVVDPFLGSGTSLKASMDLGRKFVGYERLDSLIPVIRRRLGEDSSKVSFESQALPMEPAR
;
A
#
# COMPACT_ATOMS: atom_id res chain seq x y z
N MET A 1 -14.98 -7.70 2.38
CA MET A 1 -13.60 -8.18 2.11
C MET A 1 -13.69 -9.36 1.16
N ILE A 2 -12.81 -9.42 0.19
CA ILE A 2 -12.76 -10.45 -0.86
C ILE A 2 -11.47 -11.24 -0.70
N VAL A 3 -11.58 -12.56 -0.56
CA VAL A 3 -10.43 -13.47 -0.60
C VAL A 3 -10.19 -13.82 -2.06
N GLY A 4 -9.10 -13.29 -2.63
CA GLY A 4 -8.83 -13.46 -4.06
C GLY A 4 -7.65 -12.65 -4.56
N ASP A 5 -7.47 -12.69 -5.87
CA ASP A 5 -6.39 -12.00 -6.57
C ASP A 5 -6.87 -10.64 -7.10
N SER A 6 -6.27 -9.57 -6.60
CA SER A 6 -6.63 -8.19 -6.97
C SER A 6 -6.26 -7.79 -8.41
N ARG A 7 -5.63 -8.68 -9.19
CA ARG A 7 -5.55 -8.50 -10.65
C ARG A 7 -6.91 -8.66 -11.35
N HIS A 8 -7.92 -9.11 -10.60
CA HIS A 8 -9.30 -9.32 -11.07
C HIS A 8 -10.25 -8.72 -10.02
N MET A 9 -10.62 -7.45 -10.16
CA MET A 9 -11.54 -6.77 -9.23
C MET A 9 -12.94 -6.59 -9.88
N GLY A 10 -13.49 -7.67 -10.45
CA GLY A 10 -14.80 -7.65 -11.14
C GLY A 10 -15.97 -7.25 -10.26
N GLU A 11 -15.84 -7.35 -8.92
CA GLU A 11 -16.82 -6.91 -7.95
C GLU A 11 -16.90 -5.38 -7.84
N LEU A 12 -15.90 -4.66 -8.35
CA LEU A 12 -15.88 -3.20 -8.41
C LEU A 12 -16.29 -2.72 -9.80
N ALA A 13 -17.36 -1.94 -9.85
CA ALA A 13 -17.78 -1.28 -11.09
C ALA A 13 -16.73 -0.24 -11.53
N ASP A 14 -16.66 0.02 -12.83
CA ASP A 14 -15.82 1.09 -13.39
C ASP A 14 -16.19 2.43 -12.78
N GLY A 15 -15.18 3.21 -12.40
CA GLY A 15 -15.41 4.55 -11.86
C GLY A 15 -16.24 4.59 -10.58
N SER A 16 -16.13 3.60 -9.69
CA SER A 16 -16.88 3.53 -8.42
C SER A 16 -16.03 3.84 -7.18
N VAL A 17 -14.70 3.75 -7.28
CA VAL A 17 -13.76 3.89 -6.17
C VAL A 17 -13.26 5.33 -6.08
N HIS A 18 -13.24 5.89 -4.89
CA HIS A 18 -12.83 7.27 -4.67
C HIS A 18 -11.37 7.39 -4.23
N LEU A 19 -10.90 6.39 -3.48
CA LEU A 19 -9.54 6.36 -2.95
C LEU A 19 -9.02 4.93 -2.88
N VAL A 20 -7.78 4.74 -3.29
CA VAL A 20 -7.01 3.53 -3.02
C VAL A 20 -5.90 3.87 -2.04
N VAL A 21 -5.77 3.07 -0.96
CA VAL A 21 -4.67 3.17 0.01
C VAL A 21 -4.12 1.78 0.22
N THR A 22 -2.88 1.55 -0.17
CA THR A 22 -2.29 0.20 -0.14
C THR A 22 -0.79 0.21 0.08
N SER A 23 -0.28 -0.93 0.54
CA SER A 23 1.15 -1.28 0.55
C SER A 23 1.27 -2.65 -0.12
N PRO A 24 1.66 -2.71 -1.39
CA PRO A 24 1.78 -3.97 -2.13
C PRO A 24 2.92 -4.82 -1.61
N PRO A 25 3.04 -6.09 -2.01
CA PRO A 25 4.28 -6.82 -1.90
C PRO A 25 5.42 -6.06 -2.58
N TYR A 26 6.54 -5.83 -1.87
CA TYR A 26 7.67 -5.05 -2.43
C TYR A 26 8.56 -5.96 -3.25
N PRO A 27 8.70 -5.73 -4.58
CA PRO A 27 9.63 -6.48 -5.41
C PRO A 27 11.04 -6.52 -4.82
N MET A 28 11.69 -7.67 -4.90
CA MET A 28 13.04 -7.91 -4.38
C MET A 28 13.23 -7.75 -2.86
N VAL A 29 12.17 -7.61 -2.07
CA VAL A 29 12.25 -7.71 -0.61
C VAL A 29 11.96 -9.14 -0.19
N ALA A 30 12.90 -9.79 0.50
CA ALA A 30 12.91 -11.23 0.76
C ALA A 30 11.63 -11.81 1.43
N ILE A 31 10.94 -11.02 2.22
CA ILE A 31 9.67 -11.45 2.87
C ILE A 31 8.55 -11.72 1.84
N TRP A 32 8.70 -11.24 0.61
CA TRP A 32 7.72 -11.38 -0.47
C TRP A 32 8.13 -12.39 -1.55
N ASP A 33 9.27 -13.09 -1.38
CA ASP A 33 9.75 -14.03 -2.39
C ASP A 33 8.76 -15.15 -2.68
N ASP A 34 8.15 -15.73 -1.62
CA ASP A 34 7.14 -16.79 -1.76
C ASP A 34 5.89 -16.28 -2.50
N PHE A 35 5.43 -15.07 -2.16
CA PHE A 35 4.29 -14.45 -2.84
C PHE A 35 4.51 -14.32 -4.34
N PHE A 36 5.68 -13.84 -4.73
CA PHE A 36 6.00 -13.67 -6.16
C PHE A 36 6.27 -15.00 -6.85
N ALA A 37 6.91 -15.96 -6.18
CA ALA A 37 7.13 -17.30 -6.71
C ALA A 37 5.79 -18.03 -7.00
N GLU A 38 4.83 -17.98 -6.09
CA GLU A 38 3.47 -18.50 -6.30
C GLU A 38 2.77 -17.80 -7.48
N SER A 39 3.12 -16.55 -7.73
CA SER A 39 2.60 -15.75 -8.85
C SER A 39 3.39 -15.95 -10.15
N LYS A 40 4.36 -16.88 -10.18
CA LYS A 40 5.28 -17.15 -11.30
C LYS A 40 6.10 -15.92 -11.73
N ALA A 41 6.43 -15.04 -10.80
CA ALA A 41 7.25 -13.86 -11.00
C ALA A 41 8.58 -14.03 -10.24
N SER A 42 9.69 -14.18 -10.95
CA SER A 42 11.02 -14.48 -10.40
C SER A 42 12.04 -13.36 -10.60
N THR A 43 11.83 -12.54 -11.61
CA THR A 43 12.66 -11.38 -11.93
C THR A 43 12.01 -10.09 -11.43
N TYR A 44 12.83 -9.03 -11.33
CA TYR A 44 12.34 -7.70 -10.95
C TYR A 44 11.23 -7.19 -11.86
N ASP A 45 11.39 -7.38 -13.16
CA ASP A 45 10.39 -6.94 -14.14
C ASP A 45 9.10 -7.76 -14.04
N GLU A 46 9.18 -9.09 -13.92
CA GLU A 46 7.99 -9.94 -13.74
C GLU A 46 7.20 -9.61 -12.46
N MET A 47 7.90 -9.27 -11.37
CA MET A 47 7.27 -8.82 -10.12
C MET A 47 6.50 -7.50 -10.32
N HIS A 48 7.06 -6.56 -11.05
CA HIS A 48 6.38 -5.31 -11.40
C HIS A 48 5.27 -5.51 -12.43
N ASP A 49 5.41 -6.42 -13.38
CA ASP A 49 4.35 -6.78 -14.33
C ASP A 49 3.14 -7.38 -13.62
N TYR A 50 3.37 -8.21 -12.58
CA TYR A 50 2.30 -8.67 -11.70
C TYR A 50 1.57 -7.49 -11.05
N LEU A 51 2.29 -6.56 -10.44
CA LEU A 51 1.72 -5.37 -9.81
C LEU A 51 1.00 -4.48 -10.83
N SER A 52 1.54 -4.36 -12.04
CA SER A 52 0.92 -3.60 -13.13
C SER A 52 -0.45 -4.15 -13.53
N GLY A 53 -0.66 -5.46 -13.40
CA GLY A 53 -1.98 -6.08 -13.52
C GLY A 53 -2.99 -5.52 -12.51
N VAL A 54 -2.56 -5.38 -11.25
CA VAL A 54 -3.39 -4.77 -10.19
C VAL A 54 -3.63 -3.28 -10.45
N TRP A 55 -2.60 -2.55 -10.92
CA TRP A 55 -2.74 -1.12 -11.21
C TRP A 55 -3.76 -0.83 -12.30
N ARG A 56 -3.89 -1.68 -13.32
CA ARG A 56 -4.93 -1.55 -14.35
C ARG A 56 -6.33 -1.62 -13.75
N GLU A 57 -6.58 -2.58 -12.84
CA GLU A 57 -7.86 -2.71 -12.14
C GLU A 57 -8.13 -1.52 -11.20
N VAL A 58 -7.12 -1.06 -10.46
CA VAL A 58 -7.20 0.15 -9.64
C VAL A 58 -7.64 1.35 -10.49
N ILE A 59 -7.01 1.55 -11.64
CA ILE A 59 -7.30 2.67 -12.52
C ILE A 59 -8.68 2.56 -13.15
N ARG A 60 -9.09 1.36 -13.58
CA ARG A 60 -10.45 1.10 -14.09
C ARG A 60 -11.49 1.51 -13.05
N ALA A 61 -11.31 1.05 -11.82
CA ALA A 61 -12.26 1.26 -10.73
C ALA A 61 -12.28 2.70 -10.19
N LEU A 62 -11.19 3.47 -10.28
CA LEU A 62 -11.15 4.85 -9.78
C LEU A 62 -12.11 5.77 -10.54
N VAL A 63 -12.85 6.62 -9.80
CA VAL A 63 -13.63 7.74 -10.38
C VAL A 63 -12.70 8.77 -11.02
N PRO A 64 -13.17 9.62 -11.95
CA PRO A 64 -12.45 10.83 -12.33
C PRO A 64 -12.16 11.70 -11.10
N GLY A 65 -10.91 12.11 -10.92
CA GLY A 65 -10.44 12.82 -9.73
C GLY A 65 -10.18 11.93 -8.50
N GLY A 66 -10.38 10.60 -8.63
CA GLY A 66 -10.01 9.63 -7.59
C GLY A 66 -8.49 9.55 -7.40
N ILE A 67 -8.08 9.18 -6.20
CA ILE A 67 -6.68 9.15 -5.77
C ILE A 67 -6.23 7.71 -5.48
N ALA A 68 -4.99 7.38 -5.87
CA ALA A 68 -4.30 6.19 -5.41
C ALA A 68 -3.08 6.58 -4.58
N CYS A 69 -3.00 6.06 -3.35
CA CYS A 69 -1.87 6.22 -2.44
C CYS A 69 -1.17 4.86 -2.27
N ILE A 70 0.06 4.76 -2.76
CA ILE A 70 0.84 3.53 -2.77
C ILE A 70 2.05 3.70 -1.84
N ASN A 71 2.05 2.97 -0.72
CA ASN A 71 3.22 2.92 0.15
C ASN A 71 4.17 1.83 -0.35
N ILE A 72 5.40 2.19 -0.68
CA ILE A 72 6.40 1.25 -1.19
C ILE A 72 7.82 1.64 -0.75
N GLY A 73 8.62 0.64 -0.45
CA GLY A 73 10.05 0.79 -0.16
C GLY A 73 10.91 0.21 -1.27
N ASP A 74 12.11 0.79 -1.43
CA ASP A 74 13.14 0.23 -2.29
C ASP A 74 13.76 -1.00 -1.65
N ALA A 75 14.36 -1.84 -2.47
CA ALA A 75 15.02 -3.06 -2.02
C ALA A 75 16.50 -3.09 -2.40
N THR A 76 17.29 -3.84 -1.62
CA THR A 76 18.69 -4.14 -1.94
C THR A 76 18.92 -5.63 -1.86
N ARG A 77 19.69 -6.17 -2.83
CA ARG A 77 20.17 -7.56 -2.81
C ARG A 77 21.61 -7.62 -3.27
N SER A 78 22.35 -8.60 -2.74
CA SER A 78 23.62 -9.01 -3.31
C SER A 78 23.42 -10.26 -4.15
N ARG A 79 23.84 -10.22 -5.41
CA ARG A 79 23.92 -11.38 -6.32
C ARG A 79 25.36 -11.53 -6.78
N ASP A 80 25.93 -12.71 -6.63
CA ASP A 80 27.32 -13.02 -7.03
C ASP A 80 28.35 -12.03 -6.46
N GLY A 81 28.14 -11.58 -5.23
CA GLY A 81 28.99 -10.59 -4.56
C GLY A 81 28.79 -9.14 -4.99
N VAL A 82 27.90 -8.88 -5.97
CA VAL A 82 27.58 -7.55 -6.45
C VAL A 82 26.33 -7.02 -5.79
N PHE A 83 26.40 -5.80 -5.27
CA PHE A 83 25.28 -5.09 -4.67
C PHE A 83 24.36 -4.51 -5.75
N HIS A 84 23.06 -4.70 -5.58
CA HIS A 84 22.03 -4.14 -6.44
C HIS A 84 21.01 -3.38 -5.62
N LEU A 85 20.73 -2.15 -6.03
CA LEU A 85 19.56 -1.37 -5.59
C LEU A 85 18.43 -1.57 -6.58
N TYR A 86 17.23 -1.83 -6.05
CA TYR A 86 15.99 -1.97 -6.80
C TYR A 86 15.06 -0.81 -6.43
N PRO A 87 14.96 0.25 -7.27
CA PRO A 87 14.22 1.46 -6.98
C PRO A 87 12.73 1.25 -7.27
N ASN A 88 12.03 0.50 -6.43
CA ASN A 88 10.62 0.15 -6.59
C ASN A 88 9.73 1.39 -6.74
N HIS A 89 10.02 2.46 -5.98
CA HIS A 89 9.22 3.69 -6.05
C HIS A 89 9.26 4.32 -7.45
N SER A 90 10.42 4.34 -8.09
CA SER A 90 10.58 4.90 -9.45
C SER A 90 9.82 4.09 -10.47
N ARG A 91 9.86 2.74 -10.38
CA ARG A 91 9.13 1.87 -11.30
C ARG A 91 7.61 2.03 -11.16
N VAL A 92 7.10 2.15 -9.92
CA VAL A 92 5.67 2.41 -9.70
C VAL A 92 5.25 3.77 -10.26
N ILE A 93 6.08 4.81 -10.13
CA ILE A 93 5.80 6.13 -10.74
C ILE A 93 5.71 6.00 -12.27
N GLU A 94 6.64 5.27 -12.88
CA GLU A 94 6.65 5.03 -14.32
C GLU A 94 5.40 4.25 -14.77
N ASP A 95 5.04 3.18 -14.07
CA ASP A 95 3.88 2.34 -14.39
C ASP A 95 2.58 3.15 -14.33
N PHE A 96 2.34 3.93 -13.27
CA PHE A 96 1.16 4.78 -13.16
C PHE A 96 1.15 5.90 -14.21
N GLY A 97 2.31 6.46 -14.55
CA GLY A 97 2.45 7.43 -15.64
C GLY A 97 2.08 6.86 -17.00
N ARG A 98 2.57 5.66 -17.33
CA ARG A 98 2.22 4.93 -18.57
C ARG A 98 0.73 4.59 -18.64
N LEU A 99 0.11 4.35 -17.50
CA LEU A 99 -1.33 4.06 -17.38
C LEU A 99 -2.20 5.34 -17.34
N GLY A 100 -1.59 6.53 -17.47
CA GLY A 100 -2.30 7.80 -17.66
C GLY A 100 -2.72 8.52 -16.38
N LEU A 101 -2.18 8.16 -15.20
CA LEU A 101 -2.43 8.91 -13.98
C LEU A 101 -1.42 10.03 -13.78
N GLN A 102 -1.91 11.14 -13.21
CA GLN A 102 -1.06 12.25 -12.82
C GLN A 102 -0.38 11.97 -11.49
N SER A 103 0.96 12.00 -11.46
CA SER A 103 1.72 11.97 -10.22
C SER A 103 1.55 13.31 -9.47
N LEU A 104 1.30 13.21 -8.17
CA LEU A 104 1.26 14.34 -7.24
C LEU A 104 2.51 14.30 -6.35
N PRO A 105 2.83 15.39 -5.61
CA PRO A 105 3.89 15.33 -4.62
C PRO A 105 3.68 14.19 -3.63
N TYR A 106 4.66 13.32 -3.48
CA TYR A 106 4.63 12.16 -2.60
C TYR A 106 5.17 12.48 -1.20
N VAL A 107 4.89 11.62 -0.24
CA VAL A 107 5.37 11.72 1.13
C VAL A 107 6.53 10.74 1.34
N LEU A 108 7.57 11.20 2.04
CA LEU A 108 8.65 10.38 2.56
C LEU A 108 8.30 9.94 3.99
N TRP A 109 8.08 8.64 4.17
CA TRP A 109 7.86 8.10 5.50
C TRP A 109 9.18 7.66 6.10
N LYS A 110 9.71 8.47 7.03
CA LYS A 110 10.89 8.13 7.81
C LYS A 110 10.49 7.24 8.99
N LYS A 111 11.16 6.08 9.10
CA LYS A 111 11.02 5.16 10.24
C LYS A 111 12.05 5.53 11.31
N PRO A 112 11.68 6.20 12.42
CA PRO A 112 12.62 6.46 13.50
C PRO A 112 13.12 5.12 14.05
N THR A 113 14.43 4.87 13.96
CA THR A 113 15.09 3.71 14.56
C THR A 113 15.87 4.18 15.78
N THR A 114 15.67 3.54 16.93
CA THR A 114 16.40 3.84 18.16
C THR A 114 17.84 3.33 18.15
N LYS A 115 18.20 2.50 17.18
CA LYS A 115 19.56 1.98 17.00
C LYS A 115 19.89 1.96 15.52
N PRO A 116 21.00 2.59 15.07
CA PRO A 116 21.56 2.34 13.76
C PRO A 116 21.81 0.84 13.65
N GLN A 117 21.25 0.18 12.65
CA GLN A 117 21.45 -1.27 12.45
C GLN A 117 22.82 -1.51 11.81
N TYR A 118 23.89 -1.29 12.56
CA TYR A 118 25.27 -1.60 12.14
C TYR A 118 25.61 -3.10 12.22
N LYS A 119 24.69 -3.94 12.72
CA LYS A 119 24.91 -5.38 12.92
C LYS A 119 23.89 -6.22 12.14
N GLY A 120 23.91 -6.16 10.83
CA GLY A 120 23.12 -7.07 9.99
C GLY A 120 23.95 -7.58 8.81
N LYS A 121 23.99 -8.89 8.58
CA LYS A 121 24.45 -9.47 7.32
C LYS A 121 23.54 -8.98 6.20
N GLY A 122 23.83 -7.85 5.59
CA GLY A 122 23.04 -7.30 4.48
C GLY A 122 22.82 -5.79 4.48
N ALA A 123 23.03 -5.09 5.60
CA ALA A 123 22.86 -3.63 5.64
C ALA A 123 24.16 -2.86 5.32
N PHE A 124 25.32 -3.49 5.38
CA PHE A 124 26.62 -2.88 5.13
C PHE A 124 27.44 -3.70 4.15
N LEU A 125 27.60 -3.15 2.98
CA LEU A 125 28.60 -3.60 2.02
C LEU A 125 29.80 -2.63 2.14
N GLY A 126 30.91 -3.13 2.63
CA GLY A 126 32.12 -2.33 2.85
C GLY A 126 32.55 -2.22 4.29
N SER A 127 33.62 -1.47 4.57
CA SER A 127 34.25 -1.37 5.90
C SER A 127 33.43 -0.56 6.93
N GLY A 128 32.32 0.02 6.56
CA GLY A 128 31.41 0.82 7.39
C GLY A 128 32.00 2.16 7.87
N PHE A 129 33.30 2.24 8.11
CA PHE A 129 33.99 3.42 8.64
C PHE A 129 35.10 3.95 7.73
N LEU A 130 35.52 3.18 6.74
CA LEU A 130 36.62 3.56 5.86
C LEU A 130 36.12 3.83 4.43
N PRO A 131 36.31 5.07 3.91
CA PRO A 131 35.99 5.39 2.54
C PRO A 131 36.89 4.59 1.56
N PRO A 132 36.49 4.45 0.27
CA PRO A 132 35.27 5.00 -0.37
C PRO A 132 34.07 4.05 -0.36
N ASN A 133 34.18 2.85 0.23
CA ASN A 133 33.24 1.74 0.08
C ASN A 133 32.12 1.81 1.15
N ALA A 134 31.26 2.84 1.05
CA ALA A 134 30.13 3.02 1.96
C ALA A 134 28.80 3.06 1.20
N TYR A 135 27.74 2.60 1.83
CA TYR A 135 26.36 2.66 1.31
C TYR A 135 25.45 3.39 2.28
N VAL A 136 24.52 4.18 1.74
CA VAL A 136 23.48 4.85 2.53
C VAL A 136 22.42 3.82 2.91
N THR A 137 22.03 3.83 4.17
CA THR A 137 20.95 2.95 4.67
C THR A 137 19.59 3.41 4.15
N LEU A 138 18.75 2.47 3.70
CA LEU A 138 17.36 2.73 3.34
C LEU A 138 16.52 2.82 4.62
N ASP A 139 16.28 4.02 5.13
CA ASP A 139 15.50 4.29 6.34
C ASP A 139 14.16 4.95 6.07
N MET A 140 13.80 5.09 4.78
CA MET A 140 12.56 5.69 4.32
C MET A 140 11.78 4.74 3.43
N GLU A 141 10.45 4.93 3.45
CA GLU A 141 9.54 4.44 2.42
C GLU A 141 8.84 5.62 1.73
N PHE A 142 8.28 5.36 0.56
CA PHE A 142 7.64 6.36 -0.28
C PHE A 142 6.13 6.12 -0.28
N ILE A 143 5.36 7.15 0.07
CA ILE A 143 3.91 7.14 -0.11
C ILE A 143 3.63 7.93 -1.40
N LEU A 144 3.56 7.20 -2.50
CA LEU A 144 3.33 7.75 -3.83
C LEU A 144 1.86 8.10 -3.99
N ILE A 145 1.56 9.24 -4.59
CA ILE A 145 0.20 9.75 -4.71
C ILE A 145 -0.09 10.03 -6.19
N PHE A 146 -1.16 9.43 -6.69
CA PHE A 146 -1.58 9.56 -8.09
C PHE A 146 -3.03 9.98 -8.18
N ARG A 147 -3.40 10.74 -9.21
CA ARG A 147 -4.77 11.16 -9.48
C ARG A 147 -5.21 10.77 -10.89
N LYS A 148 -6.43 10.23 -10.99
CA LYS A 148 -7.06 9.94 -12.28
C LYS A 148 -7.78 11.19 -12.81
N GLY A 149 -7.22 11.79 -13.86
CA GLY A 149 -7.83 12.96 -14.50
C GLY A 149 -7.86 14.23 -13.63
N GLY A 150 -8.90 15.04 -13.78
CA GLY A 150 -9.07 16.33 -13.11
C GLY A 150 -9.47 16.23 -11.63
N LEU A 151 -9.84 17.36 -11.03
CA LEU A 151 -10.34 17.41 -9.66
C LEU A 151 -11.78 16.90 -9.57
N ARG A 152 -12.13 16.27 -8.45
CA ARG A 152 -13.54 16.01 -8.13
C ARG A 152 -14.28 17.33 -7.88
N SER A 153 -15.46 17.47 -8.43
CA SER A 153 -16.36 18.59 -8.15
C SER A 153 -17.41 18.20 -7.11
N PHE A 154 -17.83 19.19 -6.33
CA PHE A 154 -18.82 19.03 -5.27
C PHE A 154 -19.85 20.16 -5.33
N ALA A 155 -21.04 19.88 -4.88
CA ALA A 155 -22.04 20.93 -4.71
C ALA A 155 -21.56 22.00 -3.70
N PRO A 156 -21.94 23.26 -3.87
CA PRO A 156 -21.67 24.30 -2.87
C PRO A 156 -22.21 23.87 -1.50
N LYS A 157 -21.38 23.98 -0.45
CA LYS A 157 -21.74 23.63 0.93
C LYS A 157 -22.11 22.15 1.13
N ASP A 158 -21.53 21.25 0.32
CA ASP A 158 -21.70 19.80 0.47
C ASP A 158 -21.48 19.35 1.94
N PRO A 159 -22.48 18.75 2.59
CA PRO A 159 -22.42 18.47 4.03
C PRO A 159 -21.37 17.42 4.39
N ASP A 160 -21.13 16.42 3.53
CA ASP A 160 -20.18 15.35 3.81
C ASP A 160 -18.74 15.83 3.62
N ARG A 161 -18.52 16.76 2.69
CA ARG A 161 -17.25 17.46 2.55
C ARG A 161 -16.95 18.32 3.78
N TYR A 162 -17.95 19.03 4.33
CA TYR A 162 -17.78 19.84 5.54
C TYR A 162 -17.56 18.98 6.80
N LYS A 163 -18.21 17.83 6.92
CA LYS A 163 -17.91 16.85 7.98
C LYS A 163 -16.49 16.31 7.91
N SER A 164 -15.92 16.26 6.70
CA SER A 164 -14.59 15.69 6.44
C SER A 164 -13.46 16.71 6.54
N ARG A 165 -13.73 17.97 6.87
CA ARG A 165 -12.71 19.03 6.92
C ARG A 165 -11.64 18.75 7.97
N PHE A 166 -10.43 19.26 7.72
CA PHE A 166 -9.31 19.20 8.65
C PHE A 166 -9.40 20.25 9.74
N THR A 167 -8.84 19.95 10.90
CA THR A 167 -8.42 20.96 11.86
C THR A 167 -7.14 21.65 11.36
N LYS A 168 -6.83 22.85 11.91
CA LYS A 168 -5.58 23.54 11.58
C LYS A 168 -4.35 22.67 11.93
N LYS A 169 -4.38 21.99 13.08
CA LYS A 169 -3.30 21.10 13.54
C LYS A 169 -3.07 19.94 12.58
N GLU A 170 -4.13 19.25 12.15
CA GLU A 170 -4.05 18.16 11.17
C GLU A 170 -3.44 18.66 9.86
N ARG A 171 -3.92 19.78 9.33
CA ARG A 171 -3.39 20.35 8.08
C ARG A 171 -1.90 20.67 8.20
N ASP A 172 -1.50 21.36 9.24
CA ASP A 172 -0.12 21.81 9.41
C ASP A 172 0.84 20.62 9.60
N GLN A 173 0.35 19.50 10.17
CA GLN A 173 1.15 18.30 10.40
C GLN A 173 1.17 17.34 9.19
N TRP A 174 0.02 17.15 8.50
CA TRP A 174 -0.12 16.08 7.51
C TRP A 174 0.30 16.50 6.11
N PHE A 175 0.24 17.80 5.78
CA PHE A 175 0.62 18.30 4.45
C PHE A 175 2.14 18.57 4.32
N SER A 176 2.94 18.04 5.23
CA SER A 176 4.40 18.00 5.11
C SER A 176 4.84 16.81 4.26
N GLN A 177 5.87 17.02 3.44
CA GLN A 177 6.43 15.93 2.63
C GLN A 177 7.16 14.86 3.46
N LEU A 178 7.59 15.19 4.68
CA LEU A 178 8.29 14.26 5.57
C LEU A 178 7.38 13.85 6.74
N TRP A 179 7.06 12.55 6.83
CA TRP A 179 6.38 11.97 7.98
C TRP A 179 7.33 11.11 8.80
N SER A 180 7.50 11.46 10.08
CA SER A 180 8.25 10.65 11.04
C SER A 180 7.25 9.86 11.88
N ILE A 181 7.00 8.60 11.50
CA ILE A 181 6.02 7.72 12.16
C ILE A 181 6.72 6.41 12.50
N THR A 182 6.63 5.99 13.77
CA THR A 182 7.24 4.74 14.23
C THR A 182 6.54 3.55 13.57
N GLY A 183 7.33 2.63 13.01
CA GLY A 183 6.83 1.37 12.45
C GLY A 183 6.18 0.48 13.52
N VAL A 184 5.32 -0.43 13.10
CA VAL A 184 4.70 -1.43 13.98
C VAL A 184 5.50 -2.73 14.00
N ARG A 185 5.30 -3.54 15.05
CA ARG A 185 5.85 -4.90 15.11
C ARG A 185 5.23 -5.75 14.00
N GLN A 186 6.07 -6.48 13.27
CA GLN A 186 5.66 -7.26 12.11
C GLN A 186 5.26 -8.71 12.45
N ASN A 187 5.50 -9.14 13.68
CA ASN A 187 5.11 -10.47 14.14
C ASN A 187 3.70 -10.40 14.73
N ILE A 188 2.82 -11.26 14.24
CA ILE A 188 1.46 -11.42 14.78
C ILE A 188 1.41 -12.81 15.41
N GLU A 189 0.93 -12.88 16.64
CA GLU A 189 0.72 -14.11 17.37
C GLU A 189 -0.23 -15.04 16.59
N GLY A 190 0.19 -16.28 16.39
CA GLY A 190 -0.57 -17.29 15.63
C GLY A 190 -0.32 -17.28 14.11
N LEU A 191 0.68 -16.54 13.64
CA LEU A 191 1.12 -16.60 12.24
C LEU A 191 2.63 -16.88 12.19
N ASP A 192 3.01 -17.91 11.44
CA ASP A 192 4.42 -18.31 11.27
C ASP A 192 5.20 -17.37 10.33
N ARG A 193 4.56 -16.30 9.83
CA ARG A 193 5.18 -15.35 8.93
C ARG A 193 5.03 -13.91 9.43
N ARG A 194 5.98 -13.07 9.02
CA ARG A 194 5.90 -11.62 9.22
C ARG A 194 4.85 -11.03 8.29
N ILE A 195 4.06 -10.08 8.80
CA ILE A 195 3.17 -9.26 8.00
C ILE A 195 3.79 -7.88 7.88
N ALA A 196 4.11 -7.46 6.66
CA ALA A 196 4.63 -6.12 6.39
C ALA A 196 3.48 -5.10 6.44
N ALA A 197 3.03 -4.76 7.66
CA ALA A 197 1.97 -3.78 7.87
C ALA A 197 2.54 -2.39 8.14
N PHE A 198 1.91 -1.37 7.58
CA PHE A 198 2.16 0.02 7.98
C PHE A 198 1.39 0.38 9.26
N PRO A 199 1.84 1.40 10.04
CA PRO A 199 1.10 1.93 11.18
C PRO A 199 -0.26 2.48 10.76
N GLU A 200 -1.28 2.33 11.59
CA GLU A 200 -2.65 2.81 11.33
C GLU A 200 -2.71 4.32 11.06
N GLU A 201 -1.80 5.08 11.63
CA GLU A 201 -1.69 6.53 11.40
C GLU A 201 -1.50 6.88 9.91
N ILE A 202 -0.82 6.02 9.12
CA ILE A 202 -0.59 6.25 7.68
C ILE A 202 -1.92 6.20 6.91
N PRO A 203 -2.67 5.08 6.88
CA PRO A 203 -3.93 5.05 6.14
C PRO A 203 -4.95 6.02 6.74
N ARG A 204 -4.96 6.26 8.05
CA ARG A 204 -5.83 7.25 8.68
C ARG A 204 -5.63 8.66 8.11
N ARG A 205 -4.37 9.11 7.96
CA ARG A 205 -4.06 10.41 7.35
C ARG A 205 -4.48 10.44 5.89
N LEU A 206 -4.09 9.44 5.11
CA LEU A 206 -4.37 9.38 3.66
C LEU A 206 -5.88 9.36 3.39
N ILE A 207 -6.65 8.56 4.12
CA ILE A 207 -8.10 8.49 4.00
C ILE A 207 -8.74 9.84 4.33
N ARG A 208 -8.29 10.50 5.40
CA ARG A 208 -8.74 11.84 5.75
C ARG A 208 -8.38 12.89 4.69
N MET A 209 -7.17 12.82 4.13
CA MET A 209 -6.65 13.79 3.17
C MET A 209 -7.31 13.69 1.79
N PHE A 210 -7.69 12.48 1.35
CA PHE A 210 -8.05 12.22 -0.03
C PHE A 210 -9.45 11.65 -0.24
N SER A 211 -10.27 11.54 0.82
CA SER A 211 -11.67 11.12 0.73
C SER A 211 -12.57 11.92 1.67
N ILE A 212 -13.88 11.86 1.41
CA ILE A 212 -14.91 12.38 2.31
C ILE A 212 -15.72 11.24 2.93
N VAL A 213 -16.51 11.53 3.97
CA VAL A 213 -17.45 10.57 4.59
C VAL A 213 -18.36 9.98 3.50
N GLY A 214 -18.55 8.65 3.53
CA GLY A 214 -19.36 7.90 2.57
C GLY A 214 -18.63 7.49 1.30
N ASP A 215 -17.43 8.02 1.01
CA ASP A 215 -16.59 7.58 -0.12
C ASP A 215 -16.22 6.10 0.00
N LEU A 216 -16.06 5.43 -1.15
CA LEU A 216 -15.52 4.07 -1.21
C LEU A 216 -14.00 4.10 -1.27
N VAL A 217 -13.38 3.47 -0.27
CA VAL A 217 -11.93 3.23 -0.18
C VAL A 217 -11.63 1.77 -0.52
N VAL A 218 -10.56 1.53 -1.25
CA VAL A 218 -10.12 0.18 -1.63
C VAL A 218 -8.67 -0.06 -1.22
N ASP A 219 -8.38 -1.28 -0.75
CA ASP A 219 -7.03 -1.79 -0.57
C ASP A 219 -6.88 -3.13 -1.29
N PRO A 220 -6.15 -3.17 -2.43
CA PRO A 220 -5.92 -4.40 -3.18
C PRO A 220 -4.96 -5.39 -2.52
N PHE A 221 -4.28 -5.01 -1.43
CA PHE A 221 -3.35 -5.86 -0.67
C PHE A 221 -3.59 -5.68 0.83
N LEU A 222 -4.78 -6.10 1.28
CA LEU A 222 -5.33 -5.75 2.59
C LEU A 222 -4.47 -6.19 3.78
N GLY A 223 -3.78 -7.33 3.65
CA GLY A 223 -2.94 -7.88 4.71
C GLY A 223 -3.73 -8.03 6.01
N SER A 224 -3.25 -7.41 7.08
CA SER A 224 -3.87 -7.47 8.41
C SER A 224 -5.08 -6.56 8.62
N GLY A 225 -5.58 -5.87 7.59
CA GLY A 225 -6.79 -5.05 7.67
C GLY A 225 -6.61 -3.65 8.27
N THR A 226 -5.41 -3.09 8.27
CA THR A 226 -5.15 -1.76 8.85
C THR A 226 -5.92 -0.65 8.14
N SER A 227 -5.95 -0.66 6.80
CA SER A 227 -6.71 0.28 5.97
C SER A 227 -8.22 0.13 6.13
N LEU A 228 -8.70 -1.12 6.27
CA LEU A 228 -10.10 -1.42 6.55
C LEU A 228 -10.56 -0.77 7.87
N LYS A 229 -9.83 -1.05 8.97
CA LYS A 229 -10.17 -0.48 10.29
C LYS A 229 -10.19 1.05 10.25
N ALA A 230 -9.16 1.66 9.66
CA ALA A 230 -9.09 3.11 9.53
C ALA A 230 -10.25 3.69 8.70
N SER A 231 -10.67 3.01 7.62
CA SER A 231 -11.80 3.44 6.79
C SER A 231 -13.12 3.40 7.54
N MET A 232 -13.37 2.32 8.28
CA MET A 232 -14.58 2.16 9.10
C MET A 232 -14.68 3.22 10.19
N ASP A 233 -13.58 3.44 10.94
CA ASP A 233 -13.52 4.44 12.01
C ASP A 233 -13.76 5.87 11.51
N LEU A 234 -13.47 6.11 10.26
CA LEU A 234 -13.63 7.42 9.61
C LEU A 234 -14.95 7.55 8.84
N GLY A 235 -15.82 6.54 8.85
CA GLY A 235 -17.12 6.56 8.17
C GLY A 235 -17.04 6.45 6.65
N ARG A 236 -16.01 5.78 6.13
CA ARG A 236 -15.87 5.45 4.71
C ARG A 236 -16.37 4.03 4.45
N LYS A 237 -16.91 3.81 3.25
CA LYS A 237 -17.17 2.46 2.74
C LYS A 237 -15.82 1.83 2.38
N PHE A 238 -15.73 0.50 2.44
CA PHE A 238 -14.46 -0.17 2.18
C PHE A 238 -14.64 -1.50 1.44
N VAL A 239 -13.73 -1.76 0.49
CA VAL A 239 -13.51 -3.08 -0.11
C VAL A 239 -12.01 -3.37 -0.04
N GLY A 240 -11.65 -4.57 0.40
CA GLY A 240 -10.25 -5.01 0.43
C GLY A 240 -10.09 -6.40 -0.14
N TYR A 241 -8.98 -6.63 -0.82
CA TYR A 241 -8.59 -7.91 -1.39
C TYR A 241 -7.40 -8.49 -0.60
N GLU A 242 -7.48 -9.78 -0.31
CA GLU A 242 -6.39 -10.54 0.31
C GLU A 242 -6.37 -11.97 -0.26
N ARG A 243 -5.20 -12.45 -0.65
CA ARG A 243 -5.06 -13.80 -1.20
C ARG A 243 -5.08 -14.89 -0.13
N LEU A 244 -4.67 -14.55 1.10
CA LEU A 244 -4.50 -15.48 2.20
C LEU A 244 -5.72 -15.47 3.11
N ASP A 245 -6.53 -16.50 3.03
CA ASP A 245 -7.65 -16.72 3.94
C ASP A 245 -7.21 -16.87 5.40
N SER A 246 -5.98 -17.34 5.63
CA SER A 246 -5.36 -17.43 6.96
C SER A 246 -5.24 -16.08 7.69
N LEU A 247 -5.40 -14.96 6.98
CA LEU A 247 -5.43 -13.60 7.57
C LEU A 247 -6.82 -13.19 8.06
N ILE A 248 -7.89 -13.89 7.70
CA ILE A 248 -9.26 -13.59 8.17
C ILE A 248 -9.37 -13.51 9.70
N PRO A 249 -8.83 -14.47 10.48
CA PRO A 249 -8.86 -14.38 11.95
C PRO A 249 -8.12 -13.14 12.49
N VAL A 250 -7.02 -12.73 11.85
CA VAL A 250 -6.25 -11.54 12.22
C VAL A 250 -7.07 -10.29 11.99
N ILE A 251 -7.71 -10.18 10.82
CA ILE A 251 -8.57 -9.06 10.45
C ILE A 251 -9.76 -8.98 11.41
N ARG A 252 -10.42 -10.10 11.70
CA ARG A 252 -11.54 -10.15 12.65
C ARG A 252 -11.12 -9.68 14.05
N ARG A 253 -9.96 -10.11 14.52
CA ARG A 253 -9.41 -9.67 15.82
C ARG A 253 -9.14 -8.16 15.83
N ARG A 254 -8.60 -7.61 14.75
CA ARG A 254 -8.37 -6.16 14.60
C ARG A 254 -9.67 -5.36 14.63
N LEU A 255 -10.71 -5.87 14.03
CA LEU A 255 -12.02 -5.20 13.98
C LEU A 255 -12.79 -5.31 15.30
N GLY A 256 -12.55 -6.34 16.11
CA GLY A 256 -13.32 -6.57 17.35
C GLY A 256 -14.79 -6.73 17.05
N GLU A 257 -15.65 -6.00 17.77
CA GLU A 257 -17.12 -6.02 17.59
C GLU A 257 -17.55 -5.56 16.19
N ASP A 258 -16.79 -4.69 15.55
CA ASP A 258 -17.07 -4.21 14.19
C ASP A 258 -16.92 -5.31 13.13
N SER A 259 -16.37 -6.47 13.49
CA SER A 259 -16.22 -7.62 12.58
C SER A 259 -17.56 -8.11 12.01
N SER A 260 -18.66 -7.96 12.76
CA SER A 260 -20.00 -8.30 12.32
C SER A 260 -20.54 -7.43 11.18
N LYS A 261 -19.92 -6.27 10.95
CA LYS A 261 -20.30 -5.31 9.89
C LYS A 261 -19.56 -5.59 8.57
N VAL A 262 -18.67 -6.57 8.54
CA VAL A 262 -17.83 -6.88 7.36
C VAL A 262 -18.21 -8.24 6.80
N SER A 263 -18.61 -8.30 5.53
CA SER A 263 -18.74 -9.54 4.78
C SER A 263 -17.35 -10.05 4.33
N PHE A 264 -17.20 -11.37 4.32
CA PHE A 264 -16.02 -12.06 3.83
C PHE A 264 -16.47 -12.99 2.70
N GLU A 265 -16.07 -12.68 1.50
CA GLU A 265 -16.46 -13.38 0.27
C GLU A 265 -15.23 -13.96 -0.39
N SER A 266 -15.34 -15.16 -0.96
CA SER A 266 -14.30 -15.75 -1.79
C SER A 266 -14.57 -15.40 -3.26
N GLN A 267 -13.53 -14.92 -3.94
CA GLN A 267 -13.59 -14.67 -5.37
C GLN A 267 -13.73 -15.99 -6.12
N ALA A 268 -14.69 -16.07 -7.02
CA ALA A 268 -14.72 -17.14 -7.98
C ALA A 268 -13.50 -16.98 -8.91
N LEU A 269 -12.56 -17.92 -8.83
CA LEU A 269 -11.41 -17.89 -9.73
C LEU A 269 -11.94 -17.97 -11.19
N PRO A 270 -11.49 -17.11 -12.10
CA PRO A 270 -11.76 -17.31 -13.50
C PRO A 270 -11.19 -18.68 -13.90
N MET A 271 -12.02 -19.52 -14.50
CA MET A 271 -11.55 -20.80 -15.07
C MET A 271 -10.45 -20.44 -16.08
N GLU A 272 -9.23 -20.94 -15.85
CA GLU A 272 -8.19 -20.85 -16.88
C GLU A 272 -8.78 -21.49 -18.17
N PRO A 273 -8.73 -20.80 -19.31
CA PRO A 273 -9.13 -21.44 -20.55
C PRO A 273 -8.28 -22.69 -20.75
N ALA A 274 -8.92 -23.82 -20.95
CA ALA A 274 -8.26 -25.08 -21.25
C ALA A 274 -7.27 -24.83 -22.40
N ARG A 275 -6.01 -25.19 -22.19
CA ARG A 275 -4.93 -25.07 -23.18
C ARG A 275 -5.17 -26.04 -24.33
#